data_568acf4699eb3bb92554b3b396694db8
#
_entry.id   568acf4699eb3bb92554b3b396694db8
#
_cell.length_a   1.000
_cell.length_b   1.000
_cell.length_c   1.000
_cell.angle_alpha   90.00
_cell.angle_beta   90.00
_cell.angle_gamma   90.00
#
_symmetry.space_group_name_H-M   'P 1'
#
loop_
_entity.id
_entity.type
_entity.pdbx_description
1 polymer ?
#
loop_
_entity_poly.entity_id
_entity_poly.type
_entity_poly.pdbx_seq_one_letter_code
_entity_poly.pdbx_strand_id
1 'polypeptide(L)'
;LNEGGSGISDFAGREDHRIFIASVNEKSVGWLRLRAEGPTGHGSLPAADNSAIRLLRALLRLADWERELQFGAETTRLVDQLGSAGLLPLAEDSEALARALYSDPAAHAMFINTLNVTVIDSGFKANVIPARSEAVLDCRLLPGETLEDWITEVREQIADPSIVVEPQLDDFVSPISTRWDTELFATIRDVVSEVFENAIVAPGVATLATDNRFLREIGVPAYGFIPCMLSAEERAGFHAHNEFITIDNLNMGCE
;
A
#
# COMPACT_ATOMS: atom_id res chain seq x y z
N LEU A 1 16.30 13.92 0.20
CA LEU A 1 15.15 13.51 -0.57
C LEU A 1 15.39 12.14 -1.20
N ASN A 2 14.34 11.34 -1.35
CA ASN A 2 14.38 10.01 -1.94
C ASN A 2 13.04 9.72 -2.64
N GLU A 3 12.86 8.51 -3.17
CA GLU A 3 11.61 8.02 -3.76
C GLU A 3 10.45 7.97 -2.75
N GLY A 4 9.23 7.80 -3.23
CA GLY A 4 8.05 7.47 -2.41
C GLY A 4 6.98 8.55 -2.32
N GLY A 5 7.14 9.67 -2.99
CA GLY A 5 6.10 10.70 -3.14
C GLY A 5 6.27 11.42 -4.47
N SER A 6 5.21 11.99 -5.01
CA SER A 6 5.23 12.70 -6.29
C SER A 6 4.06 13.67 -6.40
N GLY A 7 4.07 14.47 -7.44
CA GLY A 7 2.88 15.15 -7.93
C GLY A 7 1.93 14.15 -8.58
N ILE A 8 0.63 14.36 -8.40
CA ILE A 8 -0.45 13.52 -8.91
C ILE A 8 -1.42 14.41 -9.66
N SER A 9 -1.64 14.13 -10.93
CA SER A 9 -2.48 14.96 -11.81
C SER A 9 -3.99 14.72 -11.65
N ASP A 10 -4.37 13.59 -11.04
CA ASP A 10 -5.74 13.09 -11.02
C ASP A 10 -6.12 12.48 -9.66
N PHE A 11 -5.59 13.01 -8.56
CA PHE A 11 -5.87 12.53 -7.20
C PHE A 11 -7.38 12.51 -6.92
N ALA A 12 -7.87 11.35 -6.48
CA ALA A 12 -9.29 11.10 -6.21
C ALA A 12 -10.24 11.55 -7.35
N GLY A 13 -9.77 11.44 -8.59
CA GLY A 13 -10.56 11.81 -9.79
C GLY A 13 -10.61 13.30 -10.10
N ARG A 14 -9.75 14.13 -9.50
CA ARG A 14 -9.65 15.58 -9.73
C ARG A 14 -8.43 15.90 -10.60
N GLU A 15 -8.67 16.51 -11.76
CA GLU A 15 -7.63 16.86 -12.75
C GLU A 15 -7.29 18.37 -12.76
N ASP A 16 -8.07 19.18 -12.04
CA ASP A 16 -7.99 20.64 -12.05
C ASP A 16 -6.96 21.23 -11.08
N HIS A 17 -6.32 20.40 -10.26
CA HIS A 17 -5.35 20.81 -9.26
C HIS A 17 -4.04 20.02 -9.36
N ARG A 18 -2.97 20.63 -8.87
CA ARG A 18 -1.64 20.05 -8.75
C ARG A 18 -1.41 19.62 -7.31
N ILE A 19 -1.53 18.32 -7.02
CA ILE A 19 -1.36 17.80 -5.68
C ILE A 19 -0.02 17.08 -5.62
N PHE A 20 0.87 17.54 -4.74
CA PHE A 20 2.13 16.89 -4.45
C PHE A 20 2.07 16.25 -3.07
N ILE A 21 2.33 14.95 -3.01
CA ILE A 21 2.47 14.23 -1.74
C ILE A 21 3.96 14.08 -1.46
N ALA A 22 4.43 14.70 -0.37
CA ALA A 22 5.76 14.45 0.16
C ALA A 22 5.62 13.39 1.27
N SER A 23 6.13 12.20 1.03
CA SER A 23 6.00 11.10 2.00
C SER A 23 6.89 11.32 3.21
N VAL A 24 6.25 11.49 4.36
CA VAL A 24 6.91 11.68 5.66
C VAL A 24 7.01 10.36 6.45
N ASN A 25 6.29 9.36 5.99
CA ASN A 25 6.29 8.00 6.52
C ASN A 25 6.10 7.01 5.37
N GLU A 26 6.19 5.72 5.67
CA GLU A 26 6.02 4.64 4.68
C GLU A 26 5.41 3.40 5.33
N LYS A 27 4.89 2.49 4.52
CA LYS A 27 4.35 1.23 5.01
C LYS A 27 5.45 0.22 5.29
N SER A 28 5.21 -0.62 6.31
CA SER A 28 6.05 -1.78 6.60
C SER A 28 5.79 -2.93 5.64
N VAL A 29 6.82 -3.71 5.36
CA VAL A 29 6.70 -4.96 4.59
C VAL A 29 6.40 -6.09 5.56
N GLY A 30 5.21 -6.66 5.46
CA GLY A 30 4.74 -7.75 6.33
C GLY A 30 4.32 -8.98 5.53
N TRP A 31 5.20 -9.52 4.66
CA TRP A 31 4.86 -10.68 3.84
C TRP A 31 4.51 -11.90 4.68
N LEU A 32 3.42 -12.56 4.31
CA LEU A 32 2.94 -13.75 5.00
C LEU A 32 2.94 -14.95 4.05
N ARG A 33 3.17 -16.13 4.63
CA ARG A 33 2.96 -17.42 3.98
C ARG A 33 1.76 -18.11 4.62
N LEU A 34 0.83 -18.54 3.77
CA LEU A 34 -0.27 -19.42 4.13
C LEU A 34 0.06 -20.83 3.72
N ARG A 35 -0.23 -21.82 4.60
CA ARG A 35 -0.04 -23.23 4.31
C ARG A 35 -1.25 -24.04 4.76
N ALA A 36 -1.78 -24.82 3.82
CA ALA A 36 -2.78 -25.83 4.07
C ALA A 36 -2.16 -27.22 3.90
N GLU A 37 -2.39 -28.12 4.85
CA GLU A 37 -1.97 -29.51 4.75
C GLU A 37 -3.19 -30.44 4.81
N GLY A 38 -3.14 -31.58 4.15
CA GLY A 38 -4.22 -32.54 4.12
C GLY A 38 -3.79 -33.91 3.59
N PRO A 39 -4.66 -34.90 3.63
CA PRO A 39 -4.35 -36.23 3.09
C PRO A 39 -4.14 -36.17 1.57
N THR A 40 -3.16 -36.90 1.09
CA THR A 40 -2.98 -37.14 -0.34
C THR A 40 -3.89 -38.27 -0.81
N GLY A 41 -4.21 -38.30 -2.11
CA GLY A 41 -5.08 -39.34 -2.66
C GLY A 41 -5.12 -39.36 -4.18
N HIS A 42 -5.84 -40.32 -4.72
CA HIS A 42 -6.03 -40.41 -6.16
C HIS A 42 -7.13 -39.45 -6.64
N GLY A 43 -6.83 -38.62 -7.62
CA GLY A 43 -7.71 -37.53 -8.08
C GLY A 43 -9.06 -37.99 -8.66
N SER A 44 -9.25 -39.29 -8.95
CA SER A 44 -10.55 -39.85 -9.41
C SER A 44 -11.54 -40.12 -8.25
N LEU A 45 -11.09 -40.02 -7.00
CA LEU A 45 -11.94 -40.28 -5.85
C LEU A 45 -12.33 -38.94 -5.18
N PRO A 46 -13.60 -38.79 -4.76
CA PRO A 46 -14.00 -37.63 -4.00
C PRO A 46 -13.18 -37.51 -2.71
N ALA A 47 -12.55 -36.36 -2.49
CA ALA A 47 -11.81 -36.08 -1.27
C ALA A 47 -12.67 -35.19 -0.36
N ALA A 48 -12.96 -35.66 0.84
CA ALA A 48 -13.68 -34.88 1.86
C ALA A 48 -12.79 -33.73 2.38
N ASP A 49 -11.49 -33.95 2.40
CA ASP A 49 -10.46 -32.98 2.76
C ASP A 49 -9.44 -32.84 1.64
N ASN A 50 -9.17 -31.60 1.24
CA ASN A 50 -8.27 -31.26 0.13
C ASN A 50 -7.56 -29.93 0.45
N SER A 51 -6.23 -29.99 0.60
CA SER A 51 -5.42 -28.84 0.97
C SER A 51 -5.58 -27.67 -0.02
N ALA A 52 -5.68 -27.95 -1.32
CA ALA A 52 -5.88 -26.92 -2.34
C ALA A 52 -7.22 -26.20 -2.19
N ILE A 53 -8.32 -26.95 -1.96
CA ILE A 53 -9.65 -26.37 -1.78
C ILE A 53 -9.71 -25.55 -0.48
N ARG A 54 -9.05 -26.03 0.58
CA ARG A 54 -8.97 -25.32 1.85
C ARG A 54 -8.22 -24.00 1.67
N LEU A 55 -7.07 -23.99 1.03
CA LEU A 55 -6.31 -22.78 0.71
C LEU A 55 -7.12 -21.80 -0.14
N LEU A 56 -7.78 -22.27 -1.20
CA LEU A 56 -8.60 -21.41 -2.05
C LEU A 56 -9.74 -20.72 -1.27
N ARG A 57 -10.38 -21.43 -0.35
CA ARG A 57 -11.42 -20.83 0.51
C ARG A 57 -10.87 -19.76 1.43
N ALA A 58 -9.67 -19.97 1.99
CA ALA A 58 -8.98 -18.97 2.80
C ALA A 58 -8.66 -17.73 1.96
N LEU A 59 -8.09 -17.90 0.77
CA LEU A 59 -7.76 -16.81 -0.13
C LEU A 59 -8.98 -16.01 -0.59
N LEU A 60 -10.10 -16.67 -0.88
CA LEU A 60 -11.36 -15.99 -1.21
C LEU A 60 -11.86 -15.11 -0.06
N ARG A 61 -11.84 -15.61 1.18
CA ARG A 61 -12.23 -14.79 2.34
C ARG A 61 -11.34 -13.56 2.51
N LEU A 62 -10.03 -13.69 2.24
CA LEU A 62 -9.11 -12.57 2.28
C LEU A 62 -9.32 -11.59 1.12
N ALA A 63 -9.69 -12.08 -0.07
CA ALA A 63 -9.99 -11.25 -1.23
C ALA A 63 -11.28 -10.42 -1.04
N ASP A 64 -12.28 -11.00 -0.37
CA ASP A 64 -13.56 -10.35 -0.08
C ASP A 64 -13.52 -9.48 1.21
N TRP A 65 -12.37 -9.41 1.88
CA TRP A 65 -12.22 -8.66 3.11
C TRP A 65 -12.15 -7.16 2.85
N GLU A 66 -13.21 -6.44 3.18
CA GLU A 66 -13.25 -4.98 3.19
C GLU A 66 -12.54 -4.47 4.45
N ARG A 67 -11.49 -3.67 4.27
CA ARG A 67 -10.69 -3.08 5.35
C ARG A 67 -11.15 -1.66 5.62
N GLU A 68 -11.31 -1.31 6.88
CA GLU A 68 -11.68 0.04 7.28
C GLU A 68 -10.52 1.03 7.04
N LEU A 69 -10.88 2.28 6.69
CA LEU A 69 -9.91 3.36 6.56
C LEU A 69 -9.35 3.73 7.93
N GLN A 70 -8.04 3.82 8.01
CA GLN A 70 -7.31 4.23 9.20
C GLN A 70 -6.62 5.57 8.95
N PHE A 71 -6.70 6.48 9.91
CA PHE A 71 -6.19 7.84 9.80
C PHE A 71 -5.07 8.06 10.83
N GLY A 72 -3.82 8.06 10.38
CA GLY A 72 -2.68 8.54 11.13
C GLY A 72 -2.57 10.07 11.09
N ALA A 73 -1.59 10.64 11.77
CA ALA A 73 -1.39 12.08 11.79
C ALA A 73 -1.11 12.67 10.39
N GLU A 74 -0.33 11.97 9.59
CA GLU A 74 0.04 12.36 8.22
C GLU A 74 -1.16 12.36 7.28
N THR A 75 -1.95 11.28 7.30
CA THR A 75 -3.11 11.12 6.43
C THR A 75 -4.28 11.98 6.89
N THR A 76 -4.45 12.23 8.18
CA THR A 76 -5.39 13.25 8.69
C THR A 76 -5.01 14.63 8.16
N ARG A 77 -3.73 15.01 8.25
CA ARG A 77 -3.26 16.30 7.71
C ARG A 77 -3.47 16.43 6.21
N LEU A 78 -3.24 15.35 5.45
CA LEU A 78 -3.51 15.28 4.01
C LEU A 78 -4.99 15.57 3.72
N VAL A 79 -5.91 14.85 4.39
CA VAL A 79 -7.36 15.02 4.22
C VAL A 79 -7.82 16.42 4.57
N ASP A 80 -7.34 16.99 5.68
CA ASP A 80 -7.68 18.35 6.12
C ASP A 80 -7.24 19.41 5.10
N GLN A 81 -6.03 19.28 4.54
CA GLN A 81 -5.52 20.22 3.54
C GLN A 81 -6.32 20.14 2.24
N LEU A 82 -6.56 18.93 1.75
CA LEU A 82 -7.31 18.72 0.51
C LEU A 82 -8.80 19.05 0.67
N GLY A 83 -9.39 18.73 1.82
CA GLY A 83 -10.76 19.11 2.16
C GLY A 83 -10.94 20.63 2.24
N SER A 84 -10.01 21.34 2.89
CA SER A 84 -10.02 22.82 2.97
C SER A 84 -9.88 23.48 1.59
N ALA A 85 -9.20 22.82 0.65
CA ALA A 85 -9.08 23.28 -0.73
C ALA A 85 -10.26 22.85 -1.63
N GLY A 86 -11.24 22.12 -1.10
CA GLY A 86 -12.38 21.61 -1.85
C GLY A 86 -12.08 20.46 -2.81
N LEU A 87 -10.93 19.77 -2.61
CA LEU A 87 -10.45 18.67 -3.45
C LEU A 87 -10.92 17.30 -2.97
N LEU A 88 -11.16 17.17 -1.69
CA LEU A 88 -11.78 16.03 -1.03
C LEU A 88 -13.03 16.51 -0.27
N PRO A 89 -13.97 15.61 0.03
CA PRO A 89 -14.97 15.83 1.06
C PRO A 89 -14.31 16.14 2.40
N LEU A 90 -14.94 16.96 3.23
CA LEU A 90 -14.45 17.23 4.58
C LEU A 90 -14.52 15.96 5.44
N ALA A 91 -13.67 15.89 6.45
CA ALA A 91 -13.57 14.71 7.34
C ALA A 91 -14.89 14.39 8.07
N GLU A 92 -15.75 15.38 8.29
CA GLU A 92 -17.08 15.21 8.91
C GLU A 92 -18.06 14.44 7.99
N ASP A 93 -17.87 14.48 6.67
CA ASP A 93 -18.63 13.66 5.71
C ASP A 93 -17.86 12.38 5.41
N SER A 94 -17.79 11.49 6.40
CA SER A 94 -17.01 10.26 6.33
C SER A 94 -17.41 9.33 5.19
N GLU A 95 -18.70 9.30 4.82
CA GLU A 95 -19.19 8.45 3.74
C GLU A 95 -18.75 8.97 2.37
N ALA A 96 -18.85 10.28 2.14
CA ALA A 96 -18.38 10.88 0.89
C ALA A 96 -16.86 10.80 0.78
N LEU A 97 -16.12 11.02 1.88
CA LEU A 97 -14.67 10.88 1.93
C LEU A 97 -14.25 9.44 1.61
N ALA A 98 -14.87 8.45 2.23
CA ALA A 98 -14.60 7.05 1.94
C ALA A 98 -14.82 6.75 0.45
N ARG A 99 -15.96 7.14 -0.14
CA ARG A 99 -16.21 6.95 -1.58
C ARG A 99 -15.14 7.59 -2.46
N ALA A 100 -14.69 8.80 -2.12
CA ALA A 100 -13.65 9.50 -2.87
C ALA A 100 -12.32 8.74 -2.80
N LEU A 101 -11.90 8.30 -1.62
CA LEU A 101 -10.66 7.54 -1.42
C LEU A 101 -10.72 6.15 -2.09
N TYR A 102 -11.85 5.44 -1.99
CA TYR A 102 -12.02 4.13 -2.64
C TYR A 102 -12.02 4.22 -4.18
N SER A 103 -12.32 5.38 -4.77
CA SER A 103 -12.31 5.55 -6.23
C SER A 103 -10.90 5.56 -6.83
N ASP A 104 -9.87 5.81 -6.04
CA ASP A 104 -8.46 5.80 -6.44
C ASP A 104 -7.69 4.74 -5.60
N PRO A 105 -7.26 3.61 -6.19
CA PRO A 105 -6.55 2.56 -5.47
C PRO A 105 -5.24 3.03 -4.80
N ALA A 106 -4.55 4.00 -5.39
CA ALA A 106 -3.31 4.54 -4.81
C ALA A 106 -3.61 5.43 -3.60
N ALA A 107 -4.65 6.27 -3.69
CA ALA A 107 -5.14 7.06 -2.56
C ALA A 107 -5.64 6.13 -1.44
N HIS A 108 -6.50 5.16 -1.77
CA HIS A 108 -7.03 4.17 -0.82
C HIS A 108 -5.94 3.43 -0.08
N ALA A 109 -4.89 3.00 -0.78
CA ALA A 109 -3.77 2.27 -0.19
C ALA A 109 -3.02 3.06 0.90
N MET A 110 -3.11 4.39 0.96
CA MET A 110 -2.51 5.19 2.03
C MET A 110 -3.26 5.08 3.36
N PHE A 111 -4.47 4.55 3.37
CA PHE A 111 -5.38 4.53 4.53
C PHE A 111 -5.74 3.14 5.02
N ILE A 112 -5.25 2.06 4.39
CA ILE A 112 -5.54 0.68 4.80
C ILE A 112 -4.25 -0.15 4.84
N ASN A 113 -4.24 -1.22 5.63
CA ASN A 113 -3.29 -2.31 5.43
C ASN A 113 -3.63 -3.01 4.12
N THR A 114 -2.66 -3.16 3.21
CA THR A 114 -2.90 -3.84 1.92
C THR A 114 -2.45 -5.29 1.97
N LEU A 115 -3.17 -6.15 1.25
CA LEU A 115 -2.88 -7.57 1.11
C LEU A 115 -3.15 -7.99 -0.33
N ASN A 116 -2.13 -8.55 -0.98
CA ASN A 116 -2.24 -9.11 -2.33
C ASN A 116 -1.69 -10.53 -2.36
N VAL A 117 -2.40 -11.44 -3.01
CA VAL A 117 -1.92 -12.79 -3.26
C VAL A 117 -0.94 -12.74 -4.43
N THR A 118 0.33 -13.05 -4.19
CA THR A 118 1.39 -12.94 -5.21
C THR A 118 1.91 -14.28 -5.69
N VAL A 119 1.81 -15.33 -4.88
CA VAL A 119 2.19 -16.69 -5.24
C VAL A 119 1.13 -17.67 -4.76
N ILE A 120 0.80 -18.65 -5.60
CA ILE A 120 0.01 -19.83 -5.22
C ILE A 120 0.75 -21.05 -5.77
N ASP A 121 1.04 -22.01 -4.89
CA ASP A 121 1.68 -23.27 -5.23
C ASP A 121 0.89 -24.45 -4.66
N SER A 122 0.49 -25.40 -5.53
CA SER A 122 -0.30 -26.54 -5.13
C SER A 122 -0.24 -27.68 -6.13
N GLY A 123 0.19 -28.85 -5.65
CA GLY A 123 0.23 -30.07 -6.44
C GLY A 123 1.36 -30.12 -7.47
N PHE A 124 1.63 -31.30 -7.97
CA PHE A 124 2.67 -31.55 -8.96
C PHE A 124 2.23 -32.54 -10.06
N LYS A 125 1.05 -33.14 -9.90
CA LYS A 125 0.56 -34.17 -10.82
C LYS A 125 -0.96 -34.17 -10.91
N ALA A 126 -1.50 -34.18 -12.11
CA ALA A 126 -2.94 -34.02 -12.38
C ALA A 126 -3.86 -35.07 -11.72
N ASN A 127 -3.36 -36.28 -11.45
CA ASN A 127 -4.15 -37.37 -10.85
C ASN A 127 -3.86 -37.61 -9.37
N VAL A 128 -3.21 -36.62 -8.68
CA VAL A 128 -2.86 -36.76 -7.27
C VAL A 128 -3.40 -35.54 -6.51
N ILE A 129 -4.16 -35.79 -5.43
CA ILE A 129 -4.61 -34.75 -4.50
C ILE A 129 -3.39 -34.29 -3.69
N PRO A 130 -3.09 -33.00 -3.65
CA PRO A 130 -1.88 -32.50 -2.98
C PRO A 130 -1.97 -32.63 -1.45
N ALA A 131 -0.87 -33.06 -0.84
CA ALA A 131 -0.75 -33.10 0.61
C ALA A 131 -0.54 -31.69 1.22
N ARG A 132 0.00 -30.75 0.42
CA ARG A 132 0.34 -29.40 0.82
C ARG A 132 0.02 -28.43 -0.30
N SER A 133 -0.52 -27.27 0.09
CA SER A 133 -0.78 -26.12 -0.77
C SER A 133 -0.38 -24.85 -0.05
N GLU A 134 0.26 -23.93 -0.74
CA GLU A 134 0.79 -22.70 -0.14
C GLU A 134 0.44 -21.45 -0.95
N ALA A 135 0.38 -20.33 -0.28
CA ALA A 135 0.31 -19.02 -0.91
C ALA A 135 1.24 -18.04 -0.20
N VAL A 136 1.71 -17.06 -0.95
CA VAL A 136 2.41 -15.89 -0.41
C VAL A 136 1.53 -14.68 -0.60
N LEU A 137 1.43 -13.89 0.47
CA LEU A 137 0.71 -12.62 0.52
C LEU A 137 1.73 -11.49 0.64
N ASP A 138 1.73 -10.55 -0.31
CA ASP A 138 2.40 -9.25 -0.12
C ASP A 138 1.48 -8.39 0.73
N CYS A 139 1.86 -8.19 1.98
CA CYS A 139 1.16 -7.33 2.92
C CYS A 139 2.00 -6.07 3.17
N ARG A 140 1.31 -4.91 3.16
CA ARG A 140 1.91 -3.62 3.49
C ARG A 140 1.10 -2.98 4.60
N LEU A 141 1.75 -2.79 5.75
CA LEU A 141 1.10 -2.35 6.98
C LEU A 141 1.31 -0.86 7.20
N LEU A 142 0.28 -0.20 7.67
CA LEU A 142 0.33 1.21 8.03
C LEU A 142 1.32 1.47 9.18
N PRO A 143 1.86 2.70 9.28
CA PRO A 143 2.70 3.09 10.41
C PRO A 143 2.00 2.87 11.74
N GLY A 144 2.71 2.25 12.69
CA GLY A 144 2.19 1.92 14.02
C GLY A 144 1.59 0.53 14.15
N GLU A 145 1.30 -0.16 13.04
CA GLU A 145 0.85 -1.54 13.04
C GLU A 145 1.97 -2.50 13.42
N THR A 146 1.62 -3.61 14.05
CA THR A 146 2.53 -4.70 14.34
C THR A 146 2.26 -5.92 13.47
N LEU A 147 3.29 -6.68 13.17
CA LEU A 147 3.13 -7.91 12.38
C LEU A 147 2.31 -8.96 13.15
N GLU A 148 2.39 -8.99 14.47
CA GLU A 148 1.66 -9.94 15.33
C GLU A 148 0.15 -9.68 15.31
N ASP A 149 -0.25 -8.41 15.44
CA ASP A 149 -1.66 -8.02 15.36
C ASP A 149 -2.20 -8.32 13.96
N TRP A 150 -1.45 -7.97 12.91
CA TRP A 150 -1.82 -8.28 11.54
C TRP A 150 -2.01 -9.77 11.27
N ILE A 151 -1.11 -10.62 11.73
CA ILE A 151 -1.25 -12.09 11.64
C ILE A 151 -2.53 -12.56 12.34
N THR A 152 -2.86 -11.95 13.47
CA THR A 152 -4.08 -12.27 14.22
C THR A 152 -5.33 -11.92 13.43
N GLU A 153 -5.40 -10.72 12.87
CA GLU A 153 -6.51 -10.28 12.00
C GLU A 153 -6.67 -11.19 10.75
N VAL A 154 -5.56 -11.52 10.09
CA VAL A 154 -5.57 -12.43 8.93
C VAL A 154 -6.11 -13.82 9.32
N ARG A 155 -5.71 -14.36 10.48
CA ARG A 155 -6.23 -15.64 10.97
C ARG A 155 -7.73 -15.59 11.27
N GLU A 156 -8.18 -14.51 11.88
CA GLU A 156 -9.61 -14.29 12.17
C GLU A 156 -10.43 -14.21 10.88
N GLN A 157 -9.94 -13.49 9.88
CA GLN A 157 -10.60 -13.37 8.59
C GLN A 157 -10.63 -14.70 7.82
N ILE A 158 -9.55 -15.48 7.87
CA ILE A 158 -9.51 -16.83 7.28
C ILE A 158 -10.54 -17.75 7.95
N ALA A 159 -10.73 -17.63 9.25
CA ALA A 159 -11.66 -18.43 10.04
C ALA A 159 -11.52 -19.96 9.83
N ASP A 160 -10.27 -20.43 9.64
CA ASP A 160 -9.91 -21.85 9.52
C ASP A 160 -8.61 -22.11 10.29
N PRO A 161 -8.67 -22.69 11.51
CA PRO A 161 -7.48 -22.90 12.34
C PRO A 161 -6.50 -23.95 11.78
N SER A 162 -6.87 -24.67 10.74
CA SER A 162 -5.99 -25.63 10.06
C SER A 162 -5.08 -24.97 9.01
N ILE A 163 -5.32 -23.70 8.69
CA ILE A 163 -4.41 -22.91 7.86
C ILE A 163 -3.31 -22.32 8.75
N VAL A 164 -2.08 -22.67 8.47
CA VAL A 164 -0.93 -22.07 9.11
C VAL A 164 -0.65 -20.71 8.45
N VAL A 165 -0.58 -19.65 9.26
CA VAL A 165 -0.19 -18.31 8.84
C VAL A 165 1.10 -17.94 9.56
N GLU A 166 2.16 -17.71 8.80
CA GLU A 166 3.48 -17.39 9.34
C GLU A 166 4.15 -16.27 8.54
N PRO A 167 5.02 -15.45 9.17
CA PRO A 167 5.78 -14.45 8.45
C PRO A 167 6.73 -15.12 7.44
N GLN A 168 6.96 -14.44 6.32
CA GLN A 168 7.93 -14.89 5.31
C GLN A 168 9.28 -14.18 5.44
N LEU A 169 9.30 -13.05 6.13
CA LEU A 169 10.51 -12.28 6.42
C LEU A 169 10.83 -12.39 7.91
N ASP A 170 12.11 -12.54 8.24
CA ASP A 170 12.57 -12.64 9.63
C ASP A 170 12.57 -11.27 10.33
N ASP A 171 12.74 -10.19 9.57
CA ASP A 171 12.86 -8.83 10.10
C ASP A 171 11.67 -7.97 9.67
N PHE A 172 10.76 -7.72 10.60
CA PHE A 172 9.71 -6.70 10.45
C PHE A 172 10.21 -5.39 11.04
N VAL A 173 10.25 -4.33 10.23
CA VAL A 173 10.66 -3.00 10.65
C VAL A 173 9.46 -2.07 10.60
N SER A 174 9.07 -1.52 11.78
CA SER A 174 8.10 -0.45 11.83
C SER A 174 8.77 0.87 11.46
N PRO A 175 8.28 1.60 10.45
CA PRO A 175 8.93 2.81 10.00
C PRO A 175 8.75 3.96 10.99
N ILE A 176 9.71 4.88 10.97
CA ILE A 176 9.71 6.10 11.78
C ILE A 176 9.26 7.27 10.91
N SER A 177 8.33 8.08 11.41
CA SER A 177 7.86 9.29 10.75
C SER A 177 8.88 10.42 10.83
N THR A 178 9.00 11.19 9.74
CA THR A 178 9.67 12.49 9.74
C THR A 178 8.64 13.59 9.97
N ARG A 179 8.98 14.60 10.78
CA ARG A 179 8.13 15.78 10.97
C ARG A 179 8.02 16.59 9.67
N TRP A 180 6.84 17.15 9.40
CA TRP A 180 6.59 18.00 8.22
C TRP A 180 6.60 19.51 8.54
N ASP A 181 6.95 19.90 9.76
CA ASP A 181 7.16 21.29 10.19
C ASP A 181 8.65 21.67 10.18
N THR A 182 9.41 21.14 9.22
CA THR A 182 10.84 21.39 9.04
C THR A 182 11.10 22.42 7.94
N GLU A 183 12.29 23.02 7.97
CA GLU A 183 12.74 23.95 6.91
C GLU A 183 12.78 23.24 5.53
N LEU A 184 13.23 21.98 5.47
CA LEU A 184 13.28 21.24 4.20
C LEU A 184 11.86 21.00 3.63
N PHE A 185 10.88 20.65 4.47
CA PHE A 185 9.50 20.49 4.00
C PHE A 185 8.90 21.83 3.53
N ALA A 186 9.20 22.91 4.22
CA ALA A 186 8.80 24.25 3.80
C ALA A 186 9.44 24.62 2.45
N THR A 187 10.72 24.32 2.25
CA THR A 187 11.41 24.52 0.97
C THR A 187 10.77 23.72 -0.16
N ILE A 188 10.44 22.44 0.04
CA ILE A 188 9.72 21.65 -0.97
C ILE A 188 8.42 22.34 -1.37
N ARG A 189 7.63 22.77 -0.39
CA ARG A 189 6.36 23.46 -0.66
C ARG A 189 6.57 24.77 -1.44
N ASP A 190 7.54 25.58 -1.03
CA ASP A 190 7.79 26.89 -1.61
C ASP A 190 8.27 26.75 -3.07
N VAL A 191 9.21 25.84 -3.35
CA VAL A 191 9.68 25.54 -4.72
C VAL A 191 8.55 25.00 -5.60
N VAL A 192 7.75 24.06 -5.10
CA VAL A 192 6.60 23.56 -5.85
C VAL A 192 5.60 24.67 -6.18
N SER A 193 5.38 25.60 -5.24
CA SER A 193 4.46 26.72 -5.44
C SER A 193 5.01 27.78 -6.42
N GLU A 194 6.33 27.87 -6.58
CA GLU A 194 6.97 28.73 -7.60
C GLU A 194 6.85 28.15 -9.01
N VAL A 195 6.92 26.82 -9.13
CA VAL A 195 6.88 26.13 -10.43
C VAL A 195 5.45 25.85 -10.89
N PHE A 196 4.54 25.52 -9.96
CA PHE A 196 3.18 25.13 -10.28
C PHE A 196 2.15 26.07 -9.65
N GLU A 197 1.39 26.72 -10.50
CA GLU A 197 0.25 27.53 -10.06
C GLU A 197 -0.84 26.64 -9.41
N ASN A 198 -1.36 27.09 -8.28
CA ASN A 198 -2.37 26.38 -7.47
C ASN A 198 -1.94 24.98 -6.99
N ALA A 199 -0.66 24.75 -6.78
CA ALA A 199 -0.17 23.50 -6.24
C ALA A 199 -0.40 23.40 -4.72
N ILE A 200 -0.71 22.19 -4.26
CA ILE A 200 -0.80 21.84 -2.85
C ILE A 200 0.25 20.78 -2.55
N VAL A 201 1.12 21.04 -1.57
CA VAL A 201 2.04 20.05 -1.03
C VAL A 201 1.52 19.58 0.32
N ALA A 202 1.24 18.29 0.43
CA ALA A 202 0.74 17.67 1.65
C ALA A 202 1.66 16.54 2.13
N PRO A 203 1.77 16.31 3.45
CA PRO A 203 2.44 15.12 3.95
C PRO A 203 1.60 13.89 3.65
N GLY A 204 2.25 12.74 3.41
CA GLY A 204 1.56 11.48 3.19
C GLY A 204 2.39 10.27 3.61
N VAL A 205 1.83 9.10 3.37
CA VAL A 205 2.46 7.80 3.63
C VAL A 205 2.80 7.14 2.30
N ALA A 206 4.08 6.80 2.07
CA ALA A 206 4.44 5.97 0.93
C ALA A 206 3.85 4.56 1.10
N THR A 207 3.22 4.05 0.05
CA THR A 207 2.61 2.71 0.06
C THR A 207 3.64 1.58 -0.13
N LEU A 208 4.90 1.95 -0.36
CA LEU A 208 6.07 1.09 -0.54
C LEU A 208 7.11 1.37 0.55
N ALA A 209 8.08 0.48 0.74
CA ALA A 209 9.22 0.70 1.61
C ALA A 209 10.35 1.37 0.81
N THR A 210 11.04 2.31 1.44
CA THR A 210 12.14 3.08 0.84
C THR A 210 13.39 3.08 1.74
N ASP A 211 14.50 3.57 1.21
CA ASP A 211 15.71 3.77 2.01
C ASP A 211 15.59 4.92 3.02
N ASN A 212 14.51 5.71 2.95
CA ASN A 212 14.22 6.77 3.94
C ASN A 212 14.17 6.23 5.38
N ARG A 213 13.71 5.00 5.57
CA ARG A 213 13.63 4.37 6.90
C ARG A 213 14.99 4.36 7.60
N PHE A 214 16.07 4.03 6.90
CA PHE A 214 17.42 3.97 7.48
C PHE A 214 17.93 5.36 7.90
N LEU A 215 17.58 6.40 7.13
CA LEU A 215 17.92 7.77 7.48
C LEU A 215 17.13 8.24 8.70
N ARG A 216 15.83 7.92 8.75
CA ARG A 216 14.96 8.28 9.86
C ARG A 216 15.36 7.58 11.17
N GLU A 217 15.81 6.33 11.12
CA GLU A 217 16.33 5.58 12.27
C GLU A 217 17.51 6.27 12.95
N ILE A 218 18.36 6.95 12.19
CA ILE A 218 19.51 7.72 12.72
C ILE A 218 19.17 9.21 12.96
N GLY A 219 17.88 9.57 12.92
CA GLY A 219 17.40 10.92 13.23
C GLY A 219 17.57 11.94 12.12
N VAL A 220 17.87 11.52 10.88
CA VAL A 220 17.97 12.39 9.72
C VAL A 220 16.58 12.60 9.11
N PRO A 221 16.07 13.85 8.98
CA PRO A 221 14.83 14.12 8.26
C PRO A 221 14.91 13.64 6.81
N ALA A 222 14.02 12.73 6.43
CA ALA A 222 14.01 12.13 5.09
C ALA A 222 12.59 12.10 4.53
N TYR A 223 12.43 12.67 3.34
CA TYR A 223 11.16 12.75 2.61
C TYR A 223 11.23 11.98 1.32
N GLY A 224 10.17 11.21 1.04
CA GLY A 224 9.92 10.69 -0.29
C GLY A 224 9.32 11.79 -1.14
N PHE A 225 10.04 12.22 -2.18
CA PHE A 225 9.59 13.28 -3.08
C PHE A 225 10.29 13.18 -4.43
N ILE A 226 9.49 12.89 -5.45
CA ILE A 226 9.91 12.93 -6.86
C ILE A 226 9.28 14.19 -7.46
N PRO A 227 10.07 15.13 -7.97
CA PRO A 227 9.59 16.41 -8.49
C PRO A 227 8.98 16.27 -9.89
N CYS A 228 8.02 15.35 -10.06
CA CYS A 228 7.32 15.06 -11.30
C CYS A 228 5.81 15.02 -11.07
N MET A 229 5.03 15.41 -12.06
CA MET A 229 3.58 15.32 -12.06
C MET A 229 3.15 14.04 -12.79
N LEU A 230 3.03 12.93 -12.06
CA LEU A 230 2.75 11.63 -12.65
C LEU A 230 1.25 11.45 -12.96
N SER A 231 0.97 11.03 -14.18
CA SER A 231 -0.34 10.58 -14.60
C SER A 231 -0.71 9.20 -14.01
N ALA A 232 -1.98 8.81 -14.06
CA ALA A 232 -2.41 7.47 -13.66
C ALA A 232 -1.70 6.37 -14.46
N GLU A 233 -1.45 6.61 -15.74
CA GLU A 233 -0.77 5.64 -16.62
C GLU A 233 0.71 5.45 -16.21
N GLU A 234 1.44 6.55 -15.93
CA GLU A 234 2.83 6.48 -15.46
C GLU A 234 2.90 5.75 -14.11
N ARG A 235 2.01 6.06 -13.16
CA ARG A 235 1.96 5.39 -11.86
C ARG A 235 1.62 3.90 -11.97
N ALA A 236 0.67 3.53 -12.84
CA ALA A 236 0.29 2.14 -13.07
C ALA A 236 1.41 1.35 -13.77
N GLY A 237 2.35 2.04 -14.41
CA GLY A 237 3.51 1.46 -15.09
C GLY A 237 4.62 0.97 -14.17
N PHE A 238 4.66 1.39 -12.91
CA PHE A 238 5.73 1.00 -11.98
C PHE A 238 5.80 -0.51 -11.81
N HIS A 239 6.97 -1.09 -12.11
CA HIS A 239 7.25 -2.53 -12.12
C HIS A 239 6.38 -3.33 -13.12
N ALA A 240 5.67 -2.66 -14.03
CA ALA A 240 4.89 -3.29 -15.08
C ALA A 240 5.65 -3.36 -16.42
N HIS A 241 5.04 -4.02 -17.42
CA HIS A 241 5.56 -3.97 -18.77
C HIS A 241 5.43 -2.54 -19.33
N ASN A 242 6.45 -2.07 -20.05
CA ASN A 242 6.53 -0.75 -20.65
C ASN A 242 6.48 0.40 -19.61
N GLU A 243 7.13 0.23 -18.46
CA GLU A 243 7.36 1.31 -17.52
C GLU A 243 8.03 2.50 -18.23
N PHE A 244 7.50 3.71 -18.04
CA PHE A 244 8.00 4.91 -18.70
C PHE A 244 7.78 6.16 -17.83
N ILE A 245 8.52 7.20 -18.15
CA ILE A 245 8.29 8.58 -17.73
C ILE A 245 8.24 9.45 -18.99
N THR A 246 7.36 10.44 -19.04
CA THR A 246 7.31 11.37 -20.16
C THR A 246 8.54 12.29 -20.16
N ILE A 247 8.95 12.74 -21.35
CA ILE A 247 10.08 13.69 -21.50
C ILE A 247 9.77 14.99 -20.74
N ASP A 248 8.53 15.44 -20.76
CA ASP A 248 8.11 16.65 -20.06
C ASP A 248 8.26 16.48 -18.53
N ASN A 249 7.88 15.34 -17.96
CA ASN A 249 8.10 15.04 -16.55
C ASN A 249 9.59 14.94 -16.19
N LEU A 250 10.39 14.33 -17.06
CA LEU A 250 11.83 14.26 -16.85
C LEU A 250 12.47 15.65 -16.84
N ASN A 251 12.11 16.52 -17.80
CA ASN A 251 12.61 17.89 -17.85
C ASN A 251 12.18 18.69 -16.62
N MET A 252 10.91 18.61 -16.24
CA MET A 252 10.36 19.28 -15.08
C MET A 252 11.07 18.87 -13.79
N GLY A 253 11.39 17.59 -13.66
CA GLY A 253 12.11 17.07 -12.48
C GLY A 253 13.57 17.49 -12.39
N CYS A 254 14.15 18.02 -13.47
CA CYS A 254 15.53 18.51 -13.52
C CYS A 254 15.66 20.04 -13.31
N GLU A 255 14.57 20.79 -13.39
CA GLU A 255 14.52 22.23 -13.11
C GLU A 255 14.36 22.49 -11.59
#